data_d5ae75155760279e58d67d3313279e41
#
_entry.id   d5ae75155760279e58d67d3313279e41
#
_cell.length_a   1.000
_cell.length_b   1.000
_cell.length_c   1.000
_cell.angle_alpha   90.00
_cell.angle_beta   90.00
_cell.angle_gamma   90.00
#
_symmetry.space_group_name_H-M   'P 1'
#
loop_
_entity.id
_entity.type
_entity.pdbx_description
1 polymer ?
#
loop_
_entity_poly.entity_id
_entity_poly.type
_entity_poly.pdbx_seq_one_letter_code
_entity_poly.pdbx_strand_id
1 'polypeptide(L)'
;IGAGLALKDPVQEFFEYITILLDKPFQKGEFIKSDSVLGMVERVGVRSSRIRSINGEVIVMSNSALTNGIISNYAQMKKRRLVHKLGVVYETTPSLMKMIPKIIEKIVEETKDASFDRCHFTDFGDFSLNFELVYYIPTNNYLAAMEAQQSINLRIIEEFSLNKIEFAFPTQT
;
A
#
# COMPACT_ATOMS: atom_id res chain seq x y z
N ILE A 1 36.78 -15.31 -29.16
CA ILE A 1 35.49 -15.78 -28.56
C ILE A 1 35.48 -15.54 -27.04
N GLY A 2 36.58 -15.73 -26.30
CA GLY A 2 36.62 -15.56 -24.85
C GLY A 2 36.47 -14.10 -24.35
N ALA A 3 37.00 -13.11 -25.05
CA ALA A 3 36.94 -11.72 -24.65
C ALA A 3 35.50 -11.13 -24.73
N GLY A 4 34.68 -11.59 -25.69
CA GLY A 4 33.30 -11.13 -25.81
C GLY A 4 32.39 -11.59 -24.67
N LEU A 5 32.63 -12.77 -24.11
CA LEU A 5 31.90 -13.27 -22.93
C LEU A 5 32.29 -12.56 -21.64
N ALA A 6 33.56 -12.17 -21.49
CA ALA A 6 34.04 -11.44 -20.31
C ALA A 6 33.51 -9.99 -20.21
N LEU A 7 33.15 -9.38 -21.35
CA LEU A 7 32.63 -8.02 -21.42
C LEU A 7 31.10 -7.94 -21.40
N LYS A 8 30.40 -9.09 -21.45
CA LYS A 8 28.93 -9.12 -21.53
C LYS A 8 28.27 -8.42 -20.35
N ASP A 9 28.65 -8.75 -19.13
CA ASP A 9 28.01 -8.21 -17.92
C ASP A 9 28.28 -6.72 -17.73
N PRO A 10 29.53 -6.18 -17.85
CA PRO A 10 29.76 -4.74 -17.75
C PRO A 10 29.01 -3.94 -18.84
N VAL A 11 28.92 -4.43 -20.05
CA VAL A 11 28.19 -3.79 -21.14
C VAL A 11 26.70 -3.78 -20.86
N GLN A 12 26.14 -4.88 -20.38
CA GLN A 12 24.74 -4.96 -20.00
C GLN A 12 24.41 -3.94 -18.89
N GLU A 13 25.20 -3.89 -17.82
CA GLU A 13 24.99 -2.94 -16.71
C GLU A 13 25.03 -1.48 -17.19
N PHE A 14 25.89 -1.15 -18.14
CA PHE A 14 25.95 0.18 -18.73
C PHE A 14 24.69 0.50 -19.55
N PHE A 15 24.19 -0.43 -20.35
CA PHE A 15 22.93 -0.24 -21.07
C PHE A 15 21.73 -0.09 -20.14
N GLU A 16 21.69 -0.87 -19.07
CA GLU A 16 20.66 -0.72 -18.02
C GLU A 16 20.72 0.66 -17.35
N TYR A 17 21.92 1.15 -17.10
CA TYR A 17 22.10 2.52 -16.60
C TYR A 17 21.51 3.57 -17.55
N ILE A 18 21.78 3.45 -18.85
CA ILE A 18 21.23 4.36 -19.86
C ILE A 18 19.69 4.24 -19.91
N THR A 19 19.15 3.02 -19.82
CA THR A 19 17.70 2.78 -19.77
C THR A 19 17.07 3.45 -18.55
N ILE A 20 17.67 3.32 -17.37
CA ILE A 20 17.19 3.98 -16.15
C ILE A 20 17.16 5.51 -16.32
N LEU A 21 18.18 6.08 -16.96
CA LEU A 21 18.25 7.54 -17.19
C LEU A 21 17.22 8.04 -18.21
N LEU A 22 16.91 7.26 -19.24
CA LEU A 22 16.00 7.64 -20.30
C LEU A 22 14.54 7.35 -19.94
N ASP A 23 14.23 6.13 -19.53
CA ASP A 23 12.87 5.67 -19.23
C ASP A 23 12.41 6.07 -17.83
N LYS A 24 13.37 6.31 -16.93
CA LYS A 24 13.12 6.77 -15.57
C LYS A 24 12.10 5.90 -14.81
N PRO A 25 12.28 4.56 -14.75
CA PRO A 25 11.40 3.70 -13.96
C PRO A 25 11.43 4.09 -12.48
N PHE A 26 12.56 4.61 -12.03
CA PHE A 26 12.76 5.28 -10.74
C PHE A 26 13.86 6.34 -10.84
N GLN A 27 13.86 7.29 -9.93
CA GLN A 27 14.85 8.35 -9.85
C GLN A 27 15.38 8.48 -8.41
N LYS A 28 16.52 9.16 -8.26
CA LYS A 28 17.04 9.51 -6.94
C LYS A 28 15.98 10.23 -6.10
N GLY A 29 15.82 9.82 -4.85
CA GLY A 29 14.84 10.36 -3.92
C GLY A 29 13.46 9.70 -3.98
N GLU A 30 13.22 8.80 -4.92
CA GLU A 30 11.97 8.07 -5.03
C GLU A 30 11.97 6.81 -4.16
N PHE A 31 10.83 6.52 -3.55
CA PHE A 31 10.62 5.33 -2.74
C PHE A 31 10.10 4.19 -3.61
N ILE A 32 10.83 3.09 -3.64
CA ILE A 32 10.54 1.94 -4.50
C ILE A 32 10.51 0.64 -3.71
N LYS A 33 9.82 -0.34 -4.29
CA LYS A 33 9.91 -1.75 -3.89
C LYS A 33 10.33 -2.58 -5.11
N SER A 34 11.37 -3.37 -4.96
CA SER A 34 11.82 -4.36 -5.94
C SER A 34 12.12 -5.68 -5.23
N ASP A 35 11.40 -6.74 -5.58
CA ASP A 35 11.47 -8.03 -4.92
C ASP A 35 11.45 -7.92 -3.39
N SER A 36 12.56 -8.20 -2.72
CA SER A 36 12.70 -8.13 -1.26
C SER A 36 13.18 -6.77 -0.74
N VAL A 37 13.50 -5.82 -1.64
CA VAL A 37 14.06 -4.51 -1.27
C VAL A 37 12.96 -3.47 -1.24
N LEU A 38 12.87 -2.75 -0.12
CA LEU A 38 11.95 -1.64 0.08
C LEU A 38 12.72 -0.45 0.65
N GLY A 39 12.77 0.66 -0.07
CA GLY A 39 13.50 1.83 0.39
C GLY A 39 13.57 2.97 -0.62
N MET A 40 14.32 4.00 -0.25
CA MET A 40 14.53 5.20 -1.05
C MET A 40 15.79 5.07 -1.91
N VAL A 41 15.67 5.42 -3.17
CA VAL A 41 16.83 5.48 -4.08
C VAL A 41 17.73 6.65 -3.69
N GLU A 42 18.92 6.37 -3.17
CA GLU A 42 19.90 7.39 -2.83
C GLU A 42 20.77 7.79 -4.02
N ARG A 43 21.14 6.81 -4.83
CA ARG A 43 22.04 7.03 -5.96
C ARG A 43 21.81 5.97 -7.05
N VAL A 44 21.77 6.42 -8.28
CA VAL A 44 21.86 5.57 -9.47
C VAL A 44 23.29 5.68 -10.02
N GLY A 45 24.04 4.60 -9.96
CA GLY A 45 25.39 4.50 -10.50
C GLY A 45 25.41 3.79 -11.85
N VAL A 46 26.56 3.85 -12.53
CA VAL A 46 26.74 3.27 -13.88
C VAL A 46 26.56 1.74 -13.90
N ARG A 47 26.92 1.08 -12.80
CA ARG A 47 26.84 -0.39 -12.68
C ARG A 47 25.86 -0.83 -11.61
N SER A 48 25.74 -0.08 -10.52
CA SER A 48 24.89 -0.43 -9.38
C SER A 48 24.22 0.81 -8.82
N SER A 49 23.05 0.61 -8.24
CA SER A 49 22.30 1.64 -7.53
C SER A 49 22.30 1.38 -6.03
N ARG A 50 22.16 2.45 -5.25
CA ARG A 50 22.13 2.42 -3.78
C ARG A 50 20.73 2.79 -3.32
N ILE A 51 20.15 1.93 -2.48
CA ILE A 51 18.82 2.10 -1.92
C ILE A 51 18.95 2.13 -0.39
N ARG A 52 18.46 3.20 0.22
CA ARG A 52 18.33 3.28 1.69
C ARG A 52 17.10 2.51 2.10
N SER A 53 17.27 1.36 2.73
CA SER A 53 16.20 0.54 3.29
C SER A 53 15.38 1.30 4.35
N ILE A 54 14.15 0.90 4.56
CA ILE A 54 13.31 1.39 5.68
C ILE A 54 13.95 1.11 7.06
N ASN A 55 14.84 0.12 7.17
CA ASN A 55 15.58 -0.21 8.39
C ASN A 55 16.84 0.61 8.57
N GLY A 56 17.23 1.43 7.58
CA GLY A 56 18.35 2.36 7.63
C GLY A 56 19.63 1.91 6.93
N GLU A 57 19.80 0.62 6.61
CA GLU A 57 20.97 0.15 5.86
C GLU A 57 20.93 0.57 4.39
N VAL A 58 22.12 0.68 3.78
CA VAL A 58 22.26 0.90 2.34
C VAL A 58 22.37 -0.44 1.64
N ILE A 59 21.42 -0.71 0.75
CA ILE A 59 21.42 -1.87 -0.12
C ILE A 59 22.01 -1.47 -1.47
N VAL A 60 23.03 -2.20 -1.91
CA VAL A 60 23.66 -2.01 -3.21
C VAL A 60 23.20 -3.13 -4.13
N MET A 61 22.54 -2.76 -5.22
CA MET A 61 22.05 -3.72 -6.23
C MET A 61 22.62 -3.36 -7.59
N SER A 62 22.93 -4.38 -8.40
CA SER A 62 23.26 -4.16 -9.82
C SER A 62 22.06 -3.54 -10.55
N ASN A 63 22.32 -2.70 -11.55
CA ASN A 63 21.25 -2.09 -12.32
C ASN A 63 20.40 -3.15 -13.03
N SER A 64 21.01 -4.22 -13.54
CA SER A 64 20.29 -5.33 -14.16
C SER A 64 19.38 -6.08 -13.18
N ALA A 65 19.79 -6.28 -11.94
CA ALA A 65 18.95 -6.90 -10.92
C ALA A 65 17.70 -6.05 -10.60
N LEU A 66 17.84 -4.71 -10.63
CA LEU A 66 16.70 -3.81 -10.46
C LEU A 66 15.76 -3.81 -11.66
N THR A 67 16.30 -3.70 -12.88
CA THR A 67 15.49 -3.51 -14.10
C THR A 67 14.88 -4.80 -14.63
N ASN A 68 15.47 -5.96 -14.35
CA ASN A 68 14.92 -7.26 -14.73
C ASN A 68 13.76 -7.73 -13.82
N GLY A 69 13.62 -7.13 -12.66
CA GLY A 69 12.56 -7.43 -11.70
C GLY A 69 11.33 -6.52 -11.84
N ILE A 70 10.35 -6.75 -10.97
CA ILE A 70 9.20 -5.85 -10.85
C ILE A 70 9.57 -4.69 -9.95
N ILE A 71 9.41 -3.47 -10.44
CA ILE A 71 9.61 -2.25 -9.66
C ILE A 71 8.24 -1.61 -9.38
N SER A 72 7.90 -1.50 -8.09
CA SER A 72 6.76 -0.69 -7.64
C SER A 72 7.27 0.67 -7.19
N ASN A 73 6.91 1.73 -7.93
CA ASN A 73 7.34 3.09 -7.63
C ASN A 73 6.24 3.82 -6.85
N TYR A 74 6.44 3.98 -5.55
CA TYR A 74 5.48 4.65 -4.67
C TYR A 74 5.50 6.18 -4.80
N ALA A 75 6.59 6.76 -5.29
CA ALA A 75 6.66 8.21 -5.51
C ALA A 75 5.74 8.67 -6.65
N GLN A 76 5.48 7.81 -7.64
CA GLN A 76 4.60 8.08 -8.77
C GLN A 76 3.12 7.74 -8.48
N MET A 77 2.83 7.25 -7.29
CA MET A 77 1.47 6.91 -6.88
C MET A 77 0.62 8.17 -6.73
N LYS A 78 -0.46 8.27 -7.50
CA LYS A 78 -1.38 9.42 -7.45
C LYS A 78 -2.37 9.31 -6.29
N LYS A 79 -2.80 8.11 -5.98
CA LYS A 79 -3.72 7.81 -4.89
C LYS A 79 -3.44 6.44 -4.30
N ARG A 80 -3.57 6.33 -2.98
CA ARG A 80 -3.38 5.09 -2.23
C ARG A 80 -4.71 4.42 -2.01
N ARG A 81 -4.84 3.18 -2.47
CA ARG A 81 -5.99 2.33 -2.19
C ARG A 81 -5.81 1.67 -0.82
N LEU A 82 -6.79 1.82 0.06
CA LEU A 82 -6.85 1.19 1.36
C LEU A 82 -8.04 0.22 1.43
N VAL A 83 -7.77 -0.95 1.98
CA VAL A 83 -8.77 -2.01 2.15
C VAL A 83 -8.79 -2.41 3.61
N HIS A 84 -9.97 -2.34 4.21
CA HIS A 84 -10.18 -2.75 5.60
C HIS A 84 -11.27 -3.80 5.69
N LYS A 85 -11.03 -4.78 6.53
CA LYS A 85 -12.05 -5.75 6.95
C LYS A 85 -12.58 -5.36 8.32
N LEU A 86 -13.89 -5.29 8.44
CA LEU A 86 -14.60 -5.01 9.68
C LEU A 86 -15.50 -6.19 10.00
N GLY A 87 -15.43 -6.69 11.22
CA GLY A 87 -16.28 -7.78 11.70
C GLY A 87 -17.24 -7.29 12.77
N VAL A 88 -18.52 -7.53 12.59
CA VAL A 88 -19.55 -7.28 13.60
C VAL A 88 -20.13 -8.59 14.13
N VAL A 89 -20.70 -8.55 15.33
CA VAL A 89 -21.28 -9.74 15.97
C VAL A 89 -22.45 -10.31 15.18
N TYR A 90 -22.70 -11.62 15.30
CA TYR A 90 -23.79 -12.30 14.61
C TYR A 90 -25.19 -11.83 15.05
N GLU A 91 -25.31 -11.28 16.24
CA GLU A 91 -26.54 -10.70 16.79
C GLU A 91 -26.93 -9.36 16.16
N THR A 92 -26.06 -8.81 15.29
CA THR A 92 -26.38 -7.58 14.55
C THR A 92 -27.62 -7.77 13.69
N THR A 93 -28.63 -6.93 13.93
CA THR A 93 -29.92 -7.05 13.23
C THR A 93 -29.79 -6.74 11.73
N PRO A 94 -30.64 -7.32 10.86
CA PRO A 94 -30.63 -7.02 9.43
C PRO A 94 -30.77 -5.52 9.09
N SER A 95 -31.48 -4.77 9.91
CA SER A 95 -31.61 -3.31 9.75
C SER A 95 -30.27 -2.60 9.99
N LEU A 96 -29.55 -2.96 11.04
CA LEU A 96 -28.21 -2.43 11.31
C LEU A 96 -27.20 -2.86 10.24
N MET A 97 -27.28 -4.12 9.78
CA MET A 97 -26.42 -4.59 8.66
C MET A 97 -26.58 -3.74 7.40
N LYS A 98 -27.79 -3.28 7.09
CA LYS A 98 -28.05 -2.38 5.95
C LYS A 98 -27.59 -0.94 6.20
N MET A 99 -27.47 -0.53 7.46
CA MET A 99 -27.01 0.81 7.85
C MET A 99 -25.49 0.93 7.81
N ILE A 100 -24.77 -0.12 8.15
CA ILE A 100 -23.29 -0.10 8.26
C ILE A 100 -22.62 0.50 7.03
N PRO A 101 -22.89 0.06 5.79
CA PRO A 101 -22.26 0.66 4.59
C PRO A 101 -22.50 2.16 4.47
N LYS A 102 -23.70 2.63 4.79
CA LYS A 102 -24.07 4.06 4.72
C LYS A 102 -23.36 4.90 5.78
N ILE A 103 -23.24 4.36 7.00
CA ILE A 103 -22.48 5.00 8.09
C ILE A 103 -21.03 5.17 7.67
N ILE A 104 -20.42 4.10 7.13
CA ILE A 104 -19.02 4.09 6.71
C ILE A 104 -18.80 5.03 5.52
N GLU A 105 -19.68 5.01 4.51
CA GLU A 105 -19.65 5.94 3.38
C GLU A 105 -19.60 7.38 3.86
N LYS A 106 -20.53 7.77 4.73
CA LYS A 106 -20.57 9.11 5.31
C LYS A 106 -19.28 9.48 6.05
N ILE A 107 -18.74 8.57 6.86
CA ILE A 107 -17.49 8.79 7.58
C ILE A 107 -16.33 9.07 6.62
N VAL A 108 -16.20 8.27 5.57
CA VAL A 108 -15.13 8.43 4.59
C VAL A 108 -15.30 9.73 3.80
N GLU A 109 -16.50 10.06 3.35
CA GLU A 109 -16.77 11.28 2.58
C GLU A 109 -16.57 12.56 3.39
N GLU A 110 -16.83 12.53 4.69
CA GLU A 110 -16.57 13.65 5.59
C GLU A 110 -15.10 13.74 6.03
N THR A 111 -14.29 12.74 5.73
CA THR A 111 -12.85 12.75 6.03
C THR A 111 -12.10 13.50 4.93
N LYS A 112 -11.34 14.52 5.32
CA LYS A 112 -10.54 15.30 4.39
C LYS A 112 -9.65 14.42 3.54
N ASP A 113 -9.65 14.69 2.24
CA ASP A 113 -8.81 14.01 1.25
C ASP A 113 -9.05 12.49 1.11
N ALA A 114 -10.15 11.96 1.65
CA ALA A 114 -10.56 10.59 1.41
C ALA A 114 -11.68 10.53 0.37
N SER A 115 -11.69 9.48 -0.45
CA SER A 115 -12.79 9.19 -1.37
C SER A 115 -13.27 7.75 -1.20
N PHE A 116 -14.57 7.61 -0.93
CA PHE A 116 -15.20 6.32 -0.78
C PHE A 116 -15.28 5.58 -2.12
N ASP A 117 -14.99 4.28 -2.12
CA ASP A 117 -15.19 3.38 -3.25
C ASP A 117 -16.37 2.47 -2.98
N ARG A 118 -16.27 1.62 -1.98
CA ARG A 118 -17.34 0.68 -1.62
C ARG A 118 -17.20 0.16 -0.18
N CYS A 119 -18.33 -0.26 0.37
CA CYS A 119 -18.39 -1.05 1.59
C CYS A 119 -19.48 -2.11 1.43
N HIS A 120 -19.13 -3.38 1.52
CA HIS A 120 -20.05 -4.49 1.35
C HIS A 120 -19.91 -5.53 2.45
N PHE A 121 -21.04 -6.15 2.80
CA PHE A 121 -21.05 -7.39 3.55
C PHE A 121 -20.56 -8.52 2.63
N THR A 122 -19.40 -9.11 2.93
CA THR A 122 -18.70 -10.02 2.01
C THR A 122 -18.84 -11.47 2.38
N ASP A 123 -18.80 -11.81 3.65
CA ASP A 123 -18.78 -13.20 4.09
C ASP A 123 -19.21 -13.39 5.55
N PHE A 124 -19.58 -14.62 5.86
CA PHE A 124 -19.85 -15.11 7.20
C PHE A 124 -18.58 -15.74 7.76
N GLY A 125 -17.92 -15.05 8.70
CA GLY A 125 -16.73 -15.57 9.38
C GLY A 125 -17.08 -16.47 10.55
N ASP A 126 -16.07 -17.13 11.13
CA ASP A 126 -16.25 -18.05 12.26
C ASP A 126 -16.88 -17.36 13.49
N PHE A 127 -16.55 -16.09 13.70
CA PHE A 127 -17.00 -15.31 14.85
C PHE A 127 -17.63 -13.96 14.48
N SER A 128 -17.76 -13.66 13.18
CA SER A 128 -18.14 -12.33 12.71
C SER A 128 -18.87 -12.33 11.38
N LEU A 129 -19.75 -11.34 11.22
CA LEU A 129 -20.27 -10.93 9.92
C LEU A 129 -19.32 -9.88 9.34
N ASN A 130 -18.67 -10.19 8.20
CA ASN A 130 -17.55 -9.42 7.70
C ASN A 130 -17.95 -8.42 6.61
N PHE A 131 -17.48 -7.19 6.77
CA PHE A 131 -17.58 -6.15 5.76
C PHE A 131 -16.19 -5.84 5.19
N GLU A 132 -16.13 -5.59 3.88
CA GLU A 132 -14.96 -5.04 3.23
C GLU A 132 -15.22 -3.58 2.87
N LEU A 133 -14.39 -2.69 3.43
CA LEU A 133 -14.36 -1.26 3.12
C LEU A 133 -13.18 -0.98 2.20
N VAL A 134 -13.43 -0.28 1.10
CA VAL A 134 -12.40 0.21 0.18
C VAL A 134 -12.57 1.71 -0.01
N TYR A 135 -11.47 2.45 0.13
CA TYR A 135 -11.42 3.88 -0.12
C TYR A 135 -10.03 4.30 -0.60
N TYR A 136 -9.93 5.51 -1.12
CA TYR A 136 -8.69 6.07 -1.65
C TYR A 136 -8.30 7.34 -0.91
N ILE A 137 -6.99 7.53 -0.75
CA ILE A 137 -6.38 8.77 -0.26
C ILE A 137 -5.45 9.29 -1.37
N PRO A 138 -5.66 10.53 -1.89
CA PRO A 138 -4.90 11.07 -3.02
C PRO A 138 -3.52 11.58 -2.55
N THR A 139 -2.69 10.69 -2.05
CA THR A 139 -1.34 11.02 -1.59
C THR A 139 -0.38 9.86 -1.78
N ASN A 140 0.87 10.19 -2.08
CA ASN A 140 2.00 9.27 -1.97
C ASN A 140 2.70 9.35 -0.61
N ASN A 141 2.36 10.34 0.22
CA ASN A 141 2.88 10.48 1.58
C ASN A 141 2.25 9.43 2.50
N TYR A 142 3.08 8.53 2.99
CA TYR A 142 2.63 7.44 3.85
C TYR A 142 2.05 7.93 5.18
N LEU A 143 2.69 8.90 5.82
CA LEU A 143 2.23 9.42 7.11
C LEU A 143 0.86 10.09 6.98
N ALA A 144 0.65 10.92 5.97
CA ALA A 144 -0.65 11.55 5.71
C ALA A 144 -1.75 10.51 5.46
N ALA A 145 -1.43 9.41 4.76
CA ALA A 145 -2.36 8.31 4.56
C ALA A 145 -2.70 7.59 5.88
N MET A 146 -1.72 7.39 6.77
CA MET A 146 -1.93 6.77 8.08
C MET A 146 -2.77 7.66 9.01
N GLU A 147 -2.56 8.96 8.99
CA GLU A 147 -3.37 9.93 9.77
C GLU A 147 -4.84 9.92 9.32
N ALA A 148 -5.10 9.93 8.02
CA ALA A 148 -6.45 9.83 7.48
C ALA A 148 -7.11 8.48 7.83
N GLN A 149 -6.37 7.38 7.71
CA GLN A 149 -6.83 6.05 8.12
C GLN A 149 -7.18 6.00 9.61
N GLN A 150 -6.33 6.54 10.47
CA GLN A 150 -6.58 6.61 11.91
C GLN A 150 -7.86 7.41 12.21
N SER A 151 -8.04 8.56 11.55
CA SER A 151 -9.24 9.39 11.71
C SER A 151 -10.50 8.62 11.33
N ILE A 152 -10.50 7.91 10.21
CA ILE A 152 -11.63 7.09 9.77
C ILE A 152 -11.91 5.97 10.78
N ASN A 153 -10.88 5.25 11.24
CA ASN A 153 -11.04 4.16 12.19
C ASN A 153 -11.64 4.63 13.52
N LEU A 154 -11.18 5.76 14.06
CA LEU A 154 -11.72 6.33 15.29
C LEU A 154 -13.19 6.72 15.13
N ARG A 155 -13.55 7.35 14.02
CA ARG A 155 -14.94 7.69 13.73
C ARG A 155 -15.83 6.47 13.56
N ILE A 156 -15.32 5.39 12.96
CA ILE A 156 -16.06 4.12 12.87
C ILE A 156 -16.38 3.59 14.27
N ILE A 157 -15.41 3.60 15.20
CA ILE A 157 -15.63 3.20 16.58
C ILE A 157 -16.72 4.06 17.25
N GLU A 158 -16.65 5.38 17.09
CA GLU A 158 -17.63 6.31 17.67
C GLU A 158 -19.04 6.08 17.10
N GLU A 159 -19.18 6.03 15.77
CA GLU A 159 -20.48 5.85 15.12
C GLU A 159 -21.10 4.47 15.38
N PHE A 160 -20.27 3.41 15.45
CA PHE A 160 -20.74 2.08 15.80
C PHE A 160 -21.23 2.03 17.24
N SER A 161 -20.52 2.67 18.16
CA SER A 161 -20.96 2.79 19.56
C SER A 161 -22.31 3.54 19.68
N LEU A 162 -22.46 4.66 18.98
CA LEU A 162 -23.70 5.45 18.98
C LEU A 162 -24.89 4.66 18.42
N ASN A 163 -24.67 3.82 17.41
CA ASN A 163 -25.71 3.02 16.77
C ASN A 163 -25.87 1.63 17.41
N LYS A 164 -25.18 1.33 18.51
CA LYS A 164 -25.20 0.03 19.20
C LYS A 164 -24.78 -1.14 18.28
N ILE A 165 -23.81 -0.88 17.43
CA ILE A 165 -23.16 -1.89 16.59
C ILE A 165 -21.91 -2.38 17.32
N GLU A 166 -21.84 -3.69 17.59
CA GLU A 166 -20.73 -4.29 18.32
C GLU A 166 -19.74 -4.96 17.37
N PHE A 167 -18.44 -4.67 17.58
CA PHE A 167 -17.37 -5.39 16.88
C PHE A 167 -17.29 -6.82 17.40
N ALA A 168 -17.07 -7.76 16.48
CA ALA A 168 -16.82 -9.15 16.83
C ALA A 168 -15.38 -9.34 17.30
N PHE A 169 -15.21 -10.25 18.26
CA PHE A 169 -13.92 -10.72 18.75
C PHE A 169 -13.97 -12.25 18.86
N PRO A 170 -12.81 -12.94 18.77
CA PRO A 170 -12.77 -14.40 18.94
C PRO A 170 -13.37 -14.82 20.27
N THR A 171 -14.44 -15.62 20.24
CA THR A 171 -15.05 -16.20 21.43
C THR A 171 -14.66 -17.67 21.50
N GLN A 172 -14.02 -18.08 22.60
CA GLN A 172 -13.89 -19.48 22.95
C GLN A 172 -15.11 -19.88 23.79
N THR A 173 -15.96 -20.71 23.22
CA THR A 173 -17.02 -21.43 23.92
C THR A 173 -16.53 -22.78 24.32
#